data_f581f60436f49c61ebae35bddc7e9d39
#
_entry.id   f581f60436f49c61ebae35bddc7e9d39
#
_cell.length_a   1.000
_cell.length_b   1.000
_cell.length_c   1.000
_cell.angle_alpha   90.00
_cell.angle_beta   90.00
_cell.angle_gamma   90.00
#
_symmetry.space_group_name_H-M   'P 1'
#
loop_
_entity.id
_entity.type
_entity.pdbx_description
1 polymer ?
#
loop_
_entity_poly.entity_id
_entity_poly.type
_entity_poly.pdbx_seq_one_letter_code
_entity_poly.pdbx_strand_id
1 'polypeptide(L)'
;MQTTTALRLYGKRDLRLETFDLPEMRDDEILASVVTDSLCLSSWKEANQGENHKKVPDDVATNPIIIGHEFCGDIIAVGKKWQHKFQPGQRYVIQANLQLPDRPDCPGYSFPWVGGEATHVIIPDEVMEQDCLLAYEGETYFEGSLVEPLSCVIGAFNANYHLQEGSYNHKMGIRPQGHTLILGGTGPMGLLAIDYALHGPVNPAMLVVTDTNNDKLSYARKHYPSEPQTLIHYLHAQDAGYDTL
;
A
#
# COMPACT_ATOMS: atom_id res chain seq x y z
N MET A 1 -5.48 -15.86 25.79
CA MET A 1 -5.79 -14.68 24.96
C MET A 1 -4.48 -14.05 24.51
N GLN A 2 -4.39 -13.58 23.31
CA GLN A 2 -3.21 -12.87 22.77
C GLN A 2 -3.35 -11.39 23.09
N THR A 3 -2.34 -10.79 23.73
CA THR A 3 -2.30 -9.35 23.96
C THR A 3 -1.70 -8.64 22.76
N THR A 4 -2.24 -7.48 22.38
CA THR A 4 -1.70 -6.60 21.35
C THR A 4 -1.51 -5.18 21.90
N THR A 5 -0.49 -4.49 21.37
CA THR A 5 -0.35 -3.03 21.52
C THR A 5 -0.61 -2.44 20.14
N ALA A 6 -1.57 -1.53 20.03
CA ALA A 6 -2.02 -0.99 18.77
C ALA A 6 -2.36 0.50 18.84
N LEU A 7 -2.21 1.19 17.71
CA LEU A 7 -2.71 2.54 17.52
C LEU A 7 -4.16 2.46 17.03
N ARG A 8 -5.10 2.91 17.88
CA ARG A 8 -6.54 2.81 17.61
C ARG A 8 -7.16 4.17 17.33
N LEU A 9 -8.03 4.21 16.33
CA LEU A 9 -8.81 5.39 16.00
C LEU A 9 -10.18 5.33 16.70
N TYR A 10 -10.52 6.39 17.44
CA TYR A 10 -11.79 6.57 18.15
C TYR A 10 -12.70 7.62 17.52
N GLY A 11 -12.19 8.36 16.56
CA GLY A 11 -12.90 9.43 15.87
C GLY A 11 -11.93 10.45 15.29
N LYS A 12 -12.44 11.55 14.79
CA LYS A 12 -11.64 12.59 14.16
C LYS A 12 -10.52 13.10 15.05
N ARG A 13 -9.26 12.84 14.66
CA ARG A 13 -8.03 13.22 15.39
C ARG A 13 -7.92 12.63 16.79
N ASP A 14 -8.62 11.53 17.05
CA ASP A 14 -8.54 10.81 18.32
C ASP A 14 -7.87 9.45 18.09
N LEU A 15 -6.55 9.45 18.07
CA LEU A 15 -5.69 8.27 18.01
C LEU A 15 -5.14 7.97 19.38
N ARG A 16 -5.25 6.71 19.82
CA ARG A 16 -4.76 6.27 21.14
C ARG A 16 -3.90 5.03 20.98
N LEU A 17 -2.70 5.05 21.60
CA LEU A 17 -1.87 3.86 21.73
C LEU A 17 -2.33 3.08 22.94
N GLU A 18 -2.78 1.85 22.74
CA GLU A 18 -3.37 1.03 23.78
C GLU A 18 -2.80 -0.39 23.76
N THR A 19 -2.77 -1.01 24.93
CA THR A 19 -2.48 -2.44 25.08
C THR A 19 -3.73 -3.13 25.60
N PHE A 20 -4.20 -4.15 24.89
CA PHE A 20 -5.43 -4.87 25.22
C PHE A 20 -5.37 -6.32 24.74
N ASP A 21 -6.27 -7.16 25.26
CA ASP A 21 -6.40 -8.54 24.81
C ASP A 21 -7.26 -8.62 23.55
N LEU A 22 -6.75 -9.30 22.53
CA LEU A 22 -7.53 -9.66 21.34
C LEU A 22 -8.62 -10.68 21.75
N PRO A 23 -9.77 -10.67 21.06
CA PRO A 23 -10.77 -11.71 21.28
C PRO A 23 -10.23 -13.11 20.93
N GLU A 24 -10.96 -14.15 21.30
CA GLU A 24 -10.62 -15.49 20.89
C GLU A 24 -10.82 -15.64 19.36
N MET A 25 -9.77 -16.14 18.69
CA MET A 25 -9.78 -16.35 17.24
C MET A 25 -10.84 -17.41 16.86
N ARG A 26 -11.65 -17.13 15.86
CA ARG A 26 -12.66 -18.04 15.34
C ARG A 26 -12.06 -19.07 14.37
N ASP A 27 -12.84 -20.09 14.05
CA ASP A 27 -12.45 -21.15 13.08
C ASP A 27 -12.26 -20.62 11.64
N ASP A 28 -12.74 -19.44 11.33
CA ASP A 28 -12.66 -18.76 10.02
C ASP A 28 -11.65 -17.59 9.99
N GLU A 29 -10.89 -17.38 11.05
CA GLU A 29 -9.94 -16.29 11.20
C GLU A 29 -8.49 -16.77 11.24
N ILE A 30 -7.56 -15.81 11.14
CA ILE A 30 -6.12 -16.05 11.29
C ILE A 30 -5.57 -15.07 12.34
N LEU A 31 -4.85 -15.62 13.33
CA LEU A 31 -4.04 -14.81 14.25
C LEU A 31 -2.65 -14.60 13.65
N ALA A 32 -2.19 -13.37 13.61
CA ALA A 32 -0.89 -13.01 13.04
C ALA A 32 -0.16 -11.96 13.89
N SER A 33 1.17 -11.95 13.81
CA SER A 33 2.00 -10.82 14.25
C SER A 33 2.18 -9.83 13.12
N VAL A 34 2.33 -8.55 13.45
CA VAL A 34 2.82 -7.53 12.52
C VAL A 34 4.27 -7.23 12.88
N VAL A 35 5.15 -7.26 11.90
CA VAL A 35 6.60 -6.98 12.06
C VAL A 35 6.95 -5.61 11.48
N THR A 36 6.35 -5.26 10.37
CA THR A 36 6.52 -3.94 9.71
C THR A 36 5.21 -3.42 9.16
N ASP A 37 5.02 -2.11 9.24
CA ASP A 37 4.00 -1.37 8.51
C ASP A 37 4.63 -0.13 7.89
N SER A 38 4.26 0.28 6.70
CA SER A 38 4.70 1.53 6.11
C SER A 38 3.64 2.62 6.29
N LEU A 39 4.10 3.85 6.53
CA LEU A 39 3.21 4.97 6.82
C LEU A 39 2.66 5.58 5.53
N CYS A 40 1.37 5.36 5.28
CA CYS A 40 0.66 5.95 4.16
C CYS A 40 0.03 7.31 4.52
N LEU A 41 0.07 8.25 3.59
CA LEU A 41 -0.65 9.53 3.75
C LEU A 41 -2.17 9.32 3.89
N SER A 42 -2.70 8.21 3.39
CA SER A 42 -4.12 7.87 3.54
C SER A 42 -4.50 7.53 4.97
N SER A 43 -3.60 6.93 5.78
CA SER A 43 -3.83 6.73 7.22
C SER A 43 -3.87 8.07 7.98
N TRP A 44 -3.02 9.04 7.59
CA TRP A 44 -3.13 10.41 8.11
C TRP A 44 -4.47 11.06 7.76
N LYS A 45 -4.94 10.87 6.52
CA LYS A 45 -6.24 11.38 6.06
C LYS A 45 -7.39 10.75 6.85
N GLU A 46 -7.34 9.44 7.06
CA GLU A 46 -8.28 8.68 7.88
C GLU A 46 -8.36 9.23 9.31
N ALA A 47 -7.22 9.39 9.98
CA ALA A 47 -7.12 9.96 11.32
C ALA A 47 -7.68 11.40 11.39
N ASN A 48 -7.48 12.23 10.36
CA ASN A 48 -8.02 13.58 10.30
C ASN A 48 -9.53 13.66 10.05
N GLN A 49 -10.11 12.67 9.40
CA GLN A 49 -11.54 12.63 9.07
C GLN A 49 -12.36 11.85 10.09
N GLY A 50 -11.76 10.82 10.71
CA GLY A 50 -12.46 9.92 11.64
C GLY A 50 -13.71 9.32 10.99
N GLU A 51 -14.83 9.37 11.67
CA GLU A 51 -16.16 8.91 11.23
C GLU A 51 -16.64 9.53 9.91
N ASN A 52 -16.06 10.64 9.48
CA ASN A 52 -16.38 11.24 8.18
C ASN A 52 -15.60 10.62 7.01
N HIS A 53 -14.69 9.72 7.28
CA HIS A 53 -13.99 8.96 6.23
C HIS A 53 -14.83 7.77 5.78
N LYS A 54 -15.06 7.64 4.46
CA LYS A 54 -15.99 6.65 3.86
C LYS A 54 -15.74 5.17 4.23
N LYS A 55 -14.55 4.84 4.71
CA LYS A 55 -14.14 3.47 5.12
C LYS A 55 -14.16 3.29 6.65
N VAL A 56 -14.26 4.35 7.41
CA VAL A 56 -14.32 4.29 8.87
C VAL A 56 -15.76 4.06 9.30
N PRO A 57 -16.03 3.10 10.18
CA PRO A 57 -17.38 2.84 10.69
C PRO A 57 -17.95 4.03 11.47
N ASP A 58 -19.26 4.27 11.36
CA ASP A 58 -19.95 5.34 12.06
C ASP A 58 -19.89 5.19 13.59
N ASP A 59 -19.73 3.96 14.08
CA ASP A 59 -19.64 3.61 15.50
C ASP A 59 -18.20 3.55 16.06
N VAL A 60 -17.21 4.09 15.32
CA VAL A 60 -15.78 4.05 15.68
C VAL A 60 -15.47 4.57 17.09
N ALA A 61 -16.29 5.47 17.63
CA ALA A 61 -16.14 5.99 18.99
C ALA A 61 -16.33 4.91 20.07
N THR A 62 -17.16 3.90 19.81
CA THR A 62 -17.46 2.79 20.72
C THR A 62 -16.80 1.48 20.30
N ASN A 63 -16.56 1.31 19.01
CA ASN A 63 -15.86 0.17 18.40
C ASN A 63 -14.63 0.66 17.63
N PRO A 64 -13.56 1.08 18.35
CA PRO A 64 -12.38 1.67 17.71
C PRO A 64 -11.64 0.65 16.85
N ILE A 65 -11.11 1.14 15.73
CA ILE A 65 -10.41 0.36 14.72
C ILE A 65 -8.89 0.51 14.87
N ILE A 66 -8.14 -0.51 14.44
CA ILE A 66 -6.67 -0.43 14.28
C ILE A 66 -6.38 0.15 12.90
N ILE A 67 -5.54 1.19 12.83
CA ILE A 67 -5.13 1.80 11.57
C ILE A 67 -3.88 1.13 10.98
N GLY A 68 -3.51 1.54 9.74
CA GLY A 68 -2.35 1.00 9.01
C GLY A 68 -2.75 -0.16 8.07
N HIS A 69 -2.31 -0.09 6.81
CA HIS A 69 -2.78 -1.02 5.77
C HIS A 69 -1.68 -1.51 4.82
N GLU A 70 -0.43 -1.20 5.12
CA GLU A 70 0.75 -1.55 4.31
C GLU A 70 1.71 -2.45 5.11
N PHE A 71 1.22 -3.59 5.63
CA PHE A 71 1.94 -4.37 6.63
C PHE A 71 2.29 -5.81 6.22
N CYS A 72 3.32 -6.31 6.89
CA CYS A 72 3.90 -7.63 6.73
C CYS A 72 4.20 -8.24 8.10
N GLY A 73 4.08 -9.55 8.22
CA GLY A 73 4.38 -10.26 9.46
C GLY A 73 4.32 -11.78 9.31
N ASP A 74 4.10 -12.46 10.44
CA ASP A 74 4.05 -13.92 10.50
C ASP A 74 2.68 -14.41 10.98
N ILE A 75 2.19 -15.47 10.35
CA ILE A 75 1.00 -16.21 10.79
C ILE A 75 1.33 -16.97 12.07
N ILE A 76 0.57 -16.77 13.13
CA ILE A 76 0.75 -17.44 14.42
C ILE A 76 -0.18 -18.65 14.54
N ALA A 77 -1.45 -18.49 14.17
CA ALA A 77 -2.44 -19.55 14.21
C ALA A 77 -3.44 -19.40 13.07
N VAL A 78 -3.95 -20.52 12.59
CA VAL A 78 -4.89 -20.57 11.45
C VAL A 78 -6.15 -21.30 11.87
N GLY A 79 -7.30 -20.68 11.71
CA GLY A 79 -8.61 -21.28 11.92
C GLY A 79 -8.86 -22.44 10.96
N LYS A 80 -9.69 -23.40 11.37
CA LYS A 80 -9.90 -24.67 10.64
C LYS A 80 -10.27 -24.49 9.18
N LYS A 81 -11.04 -23.42 8.86
CA LYS A 81 -11.47 -23.11 7.49
C LYS A 81 -10.29 -22.91 6.55
N TRP A 82 -9.19 -22.31 7.01
CA TRP A 82 -8.09 -21.85 6.18
C TRP A 82 -6.81 -22.69 6.26
N GLN A 83 -6.78 -23.77 7.07
CA GLN A 83 -5.61 -24.65 7.21
C GLN A 83 -5.18 -25.35 5.91
N HIS A 84 -6.07 -25.41 4.91
CA HIS A 84 -5.73 -25.94 3.59
C HIS A 84 -4.89 -24.98 2.75
N LYS A 85 -4.84 -23.69 3.10
CA LYS A 85 -4.18 -22.63 2.32
C LYS A 85 -3.04 -21.95 3.08
N PHE A 86 -3.13 -21.86 4.40
CA PHE A 86 -2.16 -21.16 5.25
C PHE A 86 -1.68 -22.05 6.40
N GLN A 87 -0.49 -21.73 6.92
CA GLN A 87 0.10 -22.45 8.06
C GLN A 87 0.82 -21.49 9.03
N PRO A 88 0.90 -21.83 10.33
CA PRO A 88 1.69 -21.09 11.30
C PRO A 88 3.17 -20.99 10.87
N GLY A 89 3.80 -19.84 11.14
CA GLY A 89 5.17 -19.54 10.74
C GLY A 89 5.34 -19.05 9.30
N GLN A 90 4.28 -19.04 8.50
CA GLN A 90 4.31 -18.47 7.15
C GLN A 90 4.32 -16.95 7.21
N ARG A 91 5.21 -16.30 6.47
CA ARG A 91 5.17 -14.85 6.27
C ARG A 91 4.00 -14.46 5.37
N TYR A 92 3.45 -13.29 5.62
CA TYR A 92 2.34 -12.75 4.83
C TYR A 92 2.52 -11.26 4.54
N VAL A 93 1.87 -10.83 3.48
CA VAL A 93 1.53 -9.43 3.19
C VAL A 93 0.03 -9.33 2.94
N ILE A 94 -0.53 -8.13 3.06
CA ILE A 94 -1.95 -7.92 2.89
C ILE A 94 -2.24 -7.01 1.71
N GLN A 95 -3.28 -7.36 0.92
CA GLN A 95 -3.93 -6.43 0.01
C GLN A 95 -5.14 -5.84 0.75
N ALA A 96 -5.04 -4.58 1.11
CA ALA A 96 -6.05 -3.96 1.95
C ALA A 96 -7.38 -3.65 1.22
N ASN A 97 -7.37 -3.55 -0.10
CA ASN A 97 -8.56 -3.14 -0.86
C ASN A 97 -9.47 -4.33 -1.17
N LEU A 98 -10.34 -4.69 -0.22
CA LEU A 98 -11.37 -5.72 -0.41
C LEU A 98 -12.44 -5.23 -1.40
N GLN A 99 -12.97 -6.15 -2.21
CA GLN A 99 -14.07 -5.88 -3.14
C GLN A 99 -15.38 -6.47 -2.59
N LEU A 100 -15.79 -6.01 -1.41
CA LEU A 100 -17.01 -6.47 -0.76
C LEU A 100 -18.24 -5.78 -1.39
N PRO A 101 -19.30 -6.53 -1.71
CA PRO A 101 -20.56 -5.94 -2.19
C PRO A 101 -21.12 -4.96 -1.15
N ASP A 102 -21.47 -3.76 -1.62
CA ASP A 102 -22.13 -2.71 -0.84
C ASP A 102 -21.38 -2.19 0.41
N ARG A 103 -20.10 -2.62 0.60
CA ARG A 103 -19.26 -2.16 1.72
C ARG A 103 -17.86 -1.78 1.24
N PRO A 104 -17.35 -0.59 1.64
CA PRO A 104 -15.99 -0.17 1.32
C PRO A 104 -14.95 -0.67 2.33
N ASP A 105 -15.29 -1.69 3.15
CA ASP A 105 -14.49 -2.14 4.28
C ASP A 105 -13.10 -2.62 3.83
N CYS A 106 -12.11 -2.30 4.66
CA CYS A 106 -10.75 -2.69 4.38
C CYS A 106 -9.90 -2.76 5.67
N PRO A 107 -8.98 -3.73 5.77
CA PRO A 107 -8.02 -3.80 6.86
C PRO A 107 -7.29 -2.47 7.06
N GLY A 108 -7.13 -2.07 8.31
CA GLY A 108 -6.50 -0.79 8.66
C GLY A 108 -7.39 0.44 8.51
N TYR A 109 -8.71 0.25 8.21
CA TYR A 109 -9.71 1.32 8.12
C TYR A 109 -11.06 0.98 8.74
N SER A 110 -11.46 -0.28 8.73
CA SER A 110 -12.84 -0.65 8.99
C SER A 110 -13.01 -1.70 10.09
N PHE A 111 -11.94 -2.40 10.44
CA PHE A 111 -12.00 -3.54 11.34
C PHE A 111 -11.37 -3.23 12.71
N PRO A 112 -11.98 -3.69 13.81
CA PRO A 112 -11.47 -3.40 15.16
C PRO A 112 -10.20 -4.17 15.54
N TRP A 113 -9.90 -5.29 14.85
CA TRP A 113 -8.85 -6.21 15.24
C TRP A 113 -7.77 -6.44 14.18
N VAL A 114 -7.80 -5.72 13.06
CA VAL A 114 -6.79 -5.82 12.01
C VAL A 114 -6.39 -4.47 11.45
N GLY A 115 -5.09 -4.20 11.48
CA GLY A 115 -4.42 -3.02 10.95
C GLY A 115 -2.92 -3.11 11.24
N GLY A 116 -2.11 -2.45 10.45
CA GLY A 116 -0.65 -2.56 10.51
C GLY A 116 0.00 -1.90 11.71
N GLU A 117 -0.64 -0.88 12.29
CA GLU A 117 -0.16 -0.18 13.48
C GLU A 117 -0.49 -0.97 14.77
N ALA A 118 -0.13 -2.26 14.79
CA ALA A 118 -0.34 -3.18 15.90
C ALA A 118 0.79 -4.19 16.01
N THR A 119 0.93 -4.84 17.18
CA THR A 119 1.89 -5.95 17.33
C THR A 119 1.30 -7.30 16.94
N HIS A 120 -0.01 -7.48 17.13
CA HIS A 120 -0.76 -8.68 16.78
C HIS A 120 -2.15 -8.31 16.28
N VAL A 121 -2.67 -9.10 15.37
CA VAL A 121 -3.97 -8.86 14.71
C VAL A 121 -4.74 -10.15 14.52
N ILE A 122 -6.07 -10.04 14.43
CA ILE A 122 -6.93 -11.12 13.94
C ILE A 122 -7.40 -10.72 12.54
N ILE A 123 -6.96 -11.47 11.55
CA ILE A 123 -7.32 -11.26 10.15
C ILE A 123 -8.66 -11.94 9.91
N PRO A 124 -9.70 -11.17 9.53
CA PRO A 124 -11.05 -11.71 9.36
C PRO A 124 -11.20 -12.50 8.06
N ASP A 125 -12.22 -13.35 8.02
CA ASP A 125 -12.55 -14.26 6.93
C ASP A 125 -12.62 -13.58 5.56
N GLU A 126 -13.19 -12.39 5.50
CA GLU A 126 -13.36 -11.61 4.27
C GLU A 126 -12.03 -11.33 3.54
N VAL A 127 -10.95 -11.20 4.27
CA VAL A 127 -9.62 -10.95 3.68
C VAL A 127 -9.15 -12.18 2.91
N MET A 128 -9.34 -13.37 3.48
CA MET A 128 -8.94 -14.62 2.82
C MET A 128 -9.91 -15.01 1.70
N GLU A 129 -11.21 -14.77 1.87
CA GLU A 129 -12.23 -15.04 0.83
C GLU A 129 -12.02 -14.19 -0.43
N GLN A 130 -11.44 -12.98 -0.29
CA GLN A 130 -11.09 -12.10 -1.40
C GLN A 130 -9.67 -12.33 -1.94
N ASP A 131 -8.99 -13.40 -1.51
CA ASP A 131 -7.58 -13.67 -1.86
C ASP A 131 -6.63 -12.50 -1.52
N CYS A 132 -6.95 -11.72 -0.48
CA CYS A 132 -6.21 -10.53 -0.09
C CYS A 132 -5.16 -10.77 1.01
N LEU A 133 -5.06 -11.98 1.56
CA LEU A 133 -3.92 -12.44 2.36
C LEU A 133 -3.00 -13.25 1.46
N LEU A 134 -1.76 -12.77 1.29
CA LEU A 134 -0.81 -13.33 0.34
C LEU A 134 0.41 -13.88 1.09
N ALA A 135 0.87 -15.08 0.69
CA ALA A 135 2.16 -15.60 1.15
C ALA A 135 3.29 -14.67 0.69
N TYR A 136 4.23 -14.40 1.58
CA TYR A 136 5.38 -13.55 1.28
C TYR A 136 6.69 -14.34 1.41
N GLU A 137 7.45 -14.39 0.32
CA GLU A 137 8.70 -15.14 0.24
C GLU A 137 9.94 -14.22 0.10
N GLY A 138 9.76 -12.90 0.24
CA GLY A 138 10.84 -11.92 0.17
C GLY A 138 11.85 -12.04 1.33
N GLU A 139 13.00 -11.42 1.16
CA GLU A 139 14.10 -11.55 2.11
C GLU A 139 13.84 -10.82 3.43
N THR A 140 13.24 -9.62 3.37
CA THR A 140 13.04 -8.77 4.55
C THR A 140 11.57 -8.40 4.76
N TYR A 141 11.15 -8.23 6.01
CA TYR A 141 9.82 -7.72 6.33
C TYR A 141 9.65 -6.26 5.89
N PHE A 142 10.74 -5.50 5.85
CA PHE A 142 10.73 -4.12 5.36
C PHE A 142 10.23 -4.05 3.90
N GLU A 143 10.76 -4.90 3.03
CA GLU A 143 10.28 -5.00 1.64
C GLU A 143 8.82 -5.49 1.59
N GLY A 144 8.43 -6.36 2.53
CA GLY A 144 7.05 -6.82 2.64
C GLY A 144 6.05 -5.70 2.87
N SER A 145 6.38 -4.69 3.68
CA SER A 145 5.51 -3.52 3.88
C SER A 145 5.42 -2.59 2.66
N LEU A 146 6.32 -2.72 1.68
CA LEU A 146 6.28 -1.96 0.44
C LEU A 146 5.49 -2.66 -0.68
N VAL A 147 5.03 -3.90 -0.48
CA VAL A 147 4.29 -4.65 -1.52
C VAL A 147 2.97 -3.98 -1.86
N GLU A 148 2.23 -3.51 -0.86
CA GLU A 148 0.96 -2.79 -1.10
C GLU A 148 1.17 -1.51 -1.91
N PRO A 149 2.02 -0.54 -1.49
CA PRO A 149 2.23 0.69 -2.27
C PRO A 149 2.83 0.42 -3.66
N LEU A 150 3.70 -0.58 -3.80
CA LEU A 150 4.22 -0.97 -5.12
C LEU A 150 3.10 -1.52 -6.01
N SER A 151 2.14 -2.28 -5.46
CA SER A 151 0.99 -2.78 -6.22
C SER A 151 0.14 -1.63 -6.79
N CYS A 152 0.00 -0.53 -6.06
CA CYS A 152 -0.66 0.69 -6.53
C CYS A 152 0.08 1.32 -7.72
N VAL A 153 1.41 1.37 -7.67
CA VAL A 153 2.25 1.85 -8.77
C VAL A 153 2.10 0.96 -10.00
N ILE A 154 2.20 -0.37 -9.84
CA ILE A 154 2.01 -1.33 -10.92
C ILE A 154 0.62 -1.16 -11.55
N GLY A 155 -0.41 -1.03 -10.73
CA GLY A 155 -1.78 -0.76 -11.15
C GLY A 155 -1.88 0.53 -11.98
N ALA A 156 -1.23 1.62 -11.54
CA ALA A 156 -1.20 2.89 -12.27
C ALA A 156 -0.50 2.76 -13.63
N PHE A 157 0.63 2.06 -13.71
CA PHE A 157 1.31 1.81 -14.98
C PHE A 157 0.46 0.98 -15.93
N ASN A 158 -0.22 -0.05 -15.43
CA ASN A 158 -1.11 -0.91 -16.22
C ASN A 158 -2.39 -0.20 -16.67
N ALA A 159 -2.90 0.76 -15.88
CA ALA A 159 -4.08 1.55 -16.19
C ALA A 159 -3.83 2.67 -17.20
N ASN A 160 -2.58 3.04 -17.47
CA ASN A 160 -2.25 3.92 -18.58
C ASN A 160 -2.65 3.27 -19.92
N TYR A 161 -2.82 4.08 -20.94
CA TYR A 161 -3.08 3.57 -22.29
C TYR A 161 -2.41 4.42 -23.36
N HIS A 162 -2.19 3.83 -24.51
CA HIS A 162 -1.69 4.50 -25.71
C HIS A 162 -2.43 3.99 -26.96
N LEU A 163 -2.41 4.79 -28.01
CA LEU A 163 -2.99 4.35 -29.29
C LEU A 163 -2.08 3.32 -29.97
N GLN A 164 -2.69 2.28 -30.49
CA GLN A 164 -2.00 1.38 -31.38
C GLN A 164 -1.67 2.12 -32.69
N GLU A 165 -0.45 2.01 -33.17
CA GLU A 165 -0.01 2.67 -34.38
C GLU A 165 -0.91 2.31 -35.58
N GLY A 166 -1.34 3.34 -36.34
CA GLY A 166 -2.23 3.18 -37.48
C GLY A 166 -3.70 2.89 -37.16
N SER A 167 -4.12 2.98 -35.90
CA SER A 167 -5.51 2.75 -35.47
C SER A 167 -5.95 3.68 -34.35
N TYR A 168 -7.26 3.69 -34.07
CA TYR A 168 -7.83 4.37 -32.89
C TYR A 168 -8.03 3.42 -31.69
N ASN A 169 -7.49 2.19 -31.77
CA ASN A 169 -7.61 1.23 -30.68
C ASN A 169 -6.66 1.60 -29.54
N HIS A 170 -7.18 1.56 -28.33
CA HIS A 170 -6.38 1.75 -27.12
C HIS A 170 -5.69 0.44 -26.74
N LYS A 171 -4.40 0.53 -26.43
CA LYS A 171 -3.63 -0.54 -25.82
C LYS A 171 -3.29 -0.12 -24.40
N MET A 172 -3.67 -0.95 -23.42
CA MET A 172 -3.38 -0.71 -21.99
C MET A 172 -1.89 -0.84 -21.68
N GLY A 173 -1.47 -0.18 -20.62
CA GLY A 173 -0.09 -0.10 -20.18
C GLY A 173 0.68 1.07 -20.80
N ILE A 174 1.89 1.32 -20.31
CA ILE A 174 2.81 2.29 -20.91
C ILE A 174 3.33 1.77 -22.25
N ARG A 175 3.66 2.68 -23.16
CA ARG A 175 4.25 2.31 -24.45
C ARG A 175 5.70 1.84 -24.25
N PRO A 176 6.05 0.61 -24.70
CA PRO A 176 7.44 0.16 -24.70
C PRO A 176 8.33 1.13 -25.49
N GLN A 177 9.47 1.52 -24.97
CA GLN A 177 10.38 2.48 -25.55
C GLN A 177 9.72 3.85 -25.88
N GLY A 178 8.61 4.16 -25.19
CA GLY A 178 7.96 5.48 -25.22
C GLY A 178 8.59 6.48 -24.26
N HIS A 179 7.89 7.60 -24.08
CA HIS A 179 8.26 8.61 -23.07
C HIS A 179 7.25 8.56 -21.92
N THR A 180 7.73 8.51 -20.70
CA THR A 180 6.91 8.49 -19.49
C THR A 180 7.23 9.71 -18.62
N LEU A 181 6.20 10.35 -18.06
CA LEU A 181 6.31 11.47 -17.15
C LEU A 181 5.76 11.11 -15.79
N ILE A 182 6.53 11.37 -14.73
CA ILE A 182 6.11 11.23 -13.32
C ILE A 182 6.12 12.62 -12.69
N LEU A 183 4.93 13.12 -12.36
CA LEU A 183 4.73 14.40 -11.68
C LEU A 183 4.82 14.23 -10.16
N GLY A 184 5.54 15.11 -9.45
CA GLY A 184 5.77 14.98 -8.00
C GLY A 184 6.54 13.70 -7.66
N GLY A 185 7.48 13.30 -8.53
CA GLY A 185 8.06 11.95 -8.59
C GLY A 185 9.14 11.65 -7.55
N THR A 186 9.41 12.51 -6.56
CA THR A 186 10.48 12.27 -5.57
C THR A 186 9.97 11.95 -4.16
N GLY A 187 8.64 11.79 -4.01
CA GLY A 187 8.03 11.20 -2.82
C GLY A 187 8.09 9.65 -2.86
N PRO A 188 7.64 8.95 -1.78
CA PRO A 188 7.72 7.49 -1.70
C PRO A 188 7.11 6.77 -2.91
N MET A 189 5.88 7.11 -3.29
CA MET A 189 5.21 6.53 -4.47
C MET A 189 5.94 6.86 -5.78
N GLY A 190 6.49 8.07 -5.89
CA GLY A 190 7.26 8.48 -7.06
C GLY A 190 8.58 7.72 -7.20
N LEU A 191 9.28 7.46 -6.10
CA LEU A 191 10.51 6.65 -6.10
C LEU A 191 10.21 5.19 -6.50
N LEU A 192 9.14 4.59 -5.99
CA LEU A 192 8.67 3.28 -6.43
C LEU A 192 8.30 3.28 -7.92
N ALA A 193 7.70 4.38 -8.42
CA ALA A 193 7.35 4.50 -9.84
C ALA A 193 8.60 4.64 -10.73
N ILE A 194 9.65 5.33 -10.28
CA ILE A 194 10.94 5.39 -10.97
C ILE A 194 11.56 4.00 -11.03
N ASP A 195 11.63 3.32 -9.89
CA ASP A 195 12.16 1.97 -9.79
C ASP A 195 11.43 0.98 -10.72
N TYR A 196 10.10 0.99 -10.69
CA TYR A 196 9.28 0.17 -11.57
C TYR A 196 9.45 0.51 -13.06
N ALA A 197 9.64 1.79 -13.41
CA ALA A 197 9.91 2.19 -14.79
C ALA A 197 11.28 1.68 -15.29
N LEU A 198 12.27 1.54 -14.40
CA LEU A 198 13.61 1.04 -14.73
C LEU A 198 13.70 -0.49 -14.76
N HIS A 199 13.08 -1.15 -13.80
CA HIS A 199 13.26 -2.58 -13.56
C HIS A 199 12.02 -3.44 -13.83
N GLY A 200 10.88 -2.81 -14.14
CA GLY A 200 9.65 -3.51 -14.48
C GLY A 200 9.67 -4.15 -15.88
N PRO A 201 8.60 -4.85 -16.27
CA PRO A 201 8.55 -5.61 -17.52
C PRO A 201 8.50 -4.74 -18.78
N VAL A 202 8.20 -3.46 -18.65
CA VAL A 202 8.11 -2.50 -19.77
C VAL A 202 8.85 -1.23 -19.42
N ASN A 203 9.95 -0.95 -20.12
CA ASN A 203 10.78 0.22 -19.86
C ASN A 203 10.50 1.31 -20.90
N PRO A 204 10.38 2.60 -20.48
CA PRO A 204 10.36 3.73 -21.41
C PRO A 204 11.78 3.99 -21.95
N ALA A 205 11.90 4.55 -23.17
CA ALA A 205 13.17 5.07 -23.64
C ALA A 205 13.59 6.36 -22.89
N MET A 206 12.59 7.15 -22.47
CA MET A 206 12.82 8.37 -21.70
C MET A 206 11.83 8.45 -20.53
N LEU A 207 12.36 8.72 -19.34
CA LEU A 207 11.62 9.01 -18.14
C LEU A 207 11.88 10.44 -17.71
N VAL A 208 10.83 11.24 -17.60
CA VAL A 208 10.89 12.61 -17.06
C VAL A 208 10.29 12.60 -15.65
N VAL A 209 11.04 13.03 -14.67
CA VAL A 209 10.62 13.10 -13.26
C VAL A 209 10.62 14.57 -12.84
N THR A 210 9.48 15.08 -12.39
CA THR A 210 9.40 16.46 -11.90
C THR A 210 9.08 16.50 -10.41
N ASP A 211 9.60 17.51 -9.74
CA ASP A 211 9.24 17.85 -8.35
C ASP A 211 9.51 19.33 -8.09
N THR A 212 8.98 19.85 -6.98
CA THR A 212 9.22 21.21 -6.50
C THR A 212 10.31 21.27 -5.43
N ASN A 213 10.86 20.13 -5.01
CA ASN A 213 11.89 20.05 -3.96
C ASN A 213 13.24 19.62 -4.55
N ASN A 214 14.19 20.54 -4.60
CA ASN A 214 15.53 20.33 -5.17
C ASN A 214 16.36 19.27 -4.42
N ASP A 215 16.22 19.17 -3.09
CA ASP A 215 16.97 18.20 -2.29
C ASP A 215 16.49 16.76 -2.60
N LYS A 216 15.17 16.59 -2.72
CA LYS A 216 14.57 15.30 -3.11
C LYS A 216 14.91 14.92 -4.55
N LEU A 217 14.93 15.89 -5.49
CA LEU A 217 15.37 15.66 -6.87
C LEU A 217 16.86 15.25 -6.91
N SER A 218 17.69 15.89 -6.10
CA SER A 218 19.11 15.53 -5.99
C SER A 218 19.31 14.14 -5.42
N TYR A 219 18.51 13.76 -4.39
CA TYR A 219 18.49 12.41 -3.85
C TYR A 219 18.07 11.38 -4.92
N ALA A 220 16.96 11.61 -5.60
CA ALA A 220 16.47 10.71 -6.64
C ALA A 220 17.47 10.53 -7.78
N ARG A 221 18.07 11.62 -8.28
CA ARG A 221 19.11 11.59 -9.32
C ARG A 221 20.33 10.77 -8.91
N LYS A 222 20.71 10.81 -7.64
CA LYS A 222 21.86 10.06 -7.12
C LYS A 222 21.56 8.56 -7.05
N HIS A 223 20.34 8.17 -6.65
CA HIS A 223 19.99 6.77 -6.41
C HIS A 223 19.39 6.06 -7.62
N TYR A 224 18.81 6.81 -8.55
CA TYR A 224 18.24 6.31 -9.79
C TYR A 224 18.86 7.02 -11.00
N PRO A 225 20.09 6.70 -11.36
CA PRO A 225 20.74 7.26 -12.56
C PRO A 225 20.08 6.70 -13.84
N SER A 226 20.35 7.34 -14.99
CA SER A 226 19.95 6.79 -16.28
C SER A 226 20.58 5.44 -16.52
N GLU A 227 19.81 4.55 -17.11
CA GLU A 227 20.25 3.20 -17.50
C GLU A 227 20.35 3.07 -19.02
N PRO A 228 21.02 2.02 -19.55
CA PRO A 228 21.23 1.87 -20.99
C PRO A 228 19.96 1.92 -21.83
N GLN A 229 18.83 1.42 -21.29
CA GLN A 229 17.53 1.38 -21.96
C GLN A 229 16.63 2.57 -21.66
N THR A 230 16.94 3.38 -20.62
CA THR A 230 16.07 4.47 -20.15
C THR A 230 16.89 5.71 -19.76
N LEU A 231 16.73 6.79 -20.53
CA LEU A 231 17.28 8.10 -20.17
C LEU A 231 16.37 8.79 -19.17
N ILE A 232 16.91 9.25 -18.02
CA ILE A 232 16.12 9.96 -17.01
C ILE A 232 16.47 11.44 -16.99
N HIS A 233 15.44 12.29 -17.06
CA HIS A 233 15.51 13.72 -16.84
C HIS A 233 14.82 14.09 -15.53
N TYR A 234 15.56 14.69 -14.60
CA TYR A 234 15.04 15.27 -13.36
C TYR A 234 14.89 16.77 -13.50
N LEU A 235 13.66 17.27 -13.42
CA LEU A 235 13.32 18.67 -13.65
C LEU A 235 12.67 19.28 -12.40
N HIS A 236 13.22 20.42 -11.97
CA HIS A 236 12.54 21.23 -10.96
C HIS A 236 11.40 21.99 -11.64
N ALA A 237 10.17 21.84 -11.15
CA ALA A 237 8.98 22.35 -11.82
C ALA A 237 9.00 23.89 -11.99
N GLN A 238 9.50 24.62 -11.01
CA GLN A 238 9.60 26.09 -11.07
C GLN A 238 10.65 26.58 -12.07
N ASP A 239 11.79 25.87 -12.20
CA ASP A 239 12.85 26.24 -13.16
C ASP A 239 12.38 26.05 -14.62
N ALA A 240 11.37 25.19 -14.83
CA ALA A 240 10.75 24.98 -16.14
C ALA A 240 9.68 26.04 -16.48
N GLY A 241 9.49 27.06 -15.65
CA GLY A 241 8.54 28.16 -15.86
C GLY A 241 7.10 27.82 -15.44
N TYR A 242 6.92 26.77 -14.64
CA TYR A 242 5.60 26.41 -14.06
C TYR A 242 5.55 26.86 -12.60
N ASP A 243 4.84 27.95 -12.33
CA ASP A 243 4.73 28.51 -10.97
C ASP A 243 3.73 27.76 -10.07
N THR A 244 2.90 26.89 -10.66
CA THR A 244 1.92 26.06 -9.93
C THR A 244 1.70 24.74 -10.67
N LEU A 245 1.88 23.66 -9.96
CA LEU A 245 1.33 22.34 -10.30
C LEU A 245 0.13 22.02 -9.39
#